data_d98a45330f9624d6031a85bcfaff7fab
#
_entry.id   d98a45330f9624d6031a85bcfaff7fab
#
_cell.length_a   1.000
_cell.length_b   1.000
_cell.length_c   1.000
_cell.angle_alpha   90.00
_cell.angle_beta   90.00
_cell.angle_gamma   90.00
#
_symmetry.space_group_name_H-M   'P 1'
#
loop_
_entity.id
_entity.type
_entity.pdbx_description
1 polymer ?
#
loop_
_entity_poly.entity_id
_entity_poly.type
_entity_poly.pdbx_seq_one_letter_code
_entity_poly.pdbx_strand_id
1 'polypeptide(L)'
;LHIALEMGKILAEARAEVEKCALACEYYAENGPILLQDKIIDSDARKSLVAYDPIGAVFAVMPWNFPFWQVIRFAAPTIMAGNVALLKHAKNVSLCAKDIEAAFIEAGFPTGVFQTLIANANQSEQIIAHDIVQGVTLTGSESAGSAVASLAGKHIKKSVLELGGSDPFIVLDDADVVAAAKIATKSRMQNAGQSCIAAKRFIVTQKIEQDFIQAFKNEIALIHQGDQLLATSTMGPVSSVVAADELTTQQQQSVDLGAQIIAGGFKNGANYAPT
;
A
#
# COMPACT_ATOMS: atom_id res chain seq x y z
N LEU A 1 14.97 4.85 7.69
CA LEU A 1 15.95 3.76 7.57
C LEU A 1 15.28 2.39 7.61
N HIS A 2 14.41 2.10 8.59
CA HIS A 2 13.80 0.75 8.76
C HIS A 2 13.02 0.30 7.53
N ILE A 3 12.31 1.19 6.83
CA ILE A 3 11.66 0.85 5.55
C ILE A 3 12.65 0.21 4.57
N ALA A 4 13.82 0.83 4.39
CA ALA A 4 14.83 0.32 3.48
C ALA A 4 15.40 -1.04 3.93
N LEU A 5 15.67 -1.19 5.23
CA LEU A 5 16.25 -2.41 5.79
C LEU A 5 15.27 -3.60 5.80
N GLU A 6 13.99 -3.34 6.10
CA GLU A 6 12.99 -4.39 6.30
C GLU A 6 12.30 -4.87 5.00
N MET A 7 12.24 -4.00 3.95
CA MET A 7 11.55 -4.40 2.72
C MET A 7 12.22 -3.97 1.41
N GLY A 8 13.46 -3.42 1.47
CA GLY A 8 14.27 -3.17 0.29
C GLY A 8 14.00 -1.87 -0.46
N LYS A 9 13.12 -0.99 0.02
CA LYS A 9 12.81 0.29 -0.63
C LYS A 9 14.02 1.22 -0.57
N ILE A 10 14.33 1.90 -1.68
CA ILE A 10 15.43 2.89 -1.72
C ILE A 10 15.13 4.06 -0.77
N LEU A 11 16.18 4.66 -0.19
CA LEU A 11 16.03 5.72 0.81
C LEU A 11 15.23 6.92 0.30
N ALA A 12 15.35 7.28 -0.98
CA ALA A 12 14.61 8.39 -1.57
C ALA A 12 13.08 8.13 -1.52
N GLU A 13 12.63 6.93 -1.94
CA GLU A 13 11.22 6.54 -1.88
C GLU A 13 10.73 6.35 -0.44
N ALA A 14 11.59 5.83 0.45
CA ALA A 14 11.27 5.66 1.86
C ALA A 14 11.03 7.02 2.56
N ARG A 15 11.82 8.04 2.24
CA ARG A 15 11.62 9.41 2.74
C ARG A 15 10.32 10.02 2.20
N ALA A 16 10.10 9.92 0.89
CA ALA A 16 8.89 10.42 0.26
C ALA A 16 7.61 9.76 0.83
N GLU A 17 7.69 8.48 1.23
CA GLU A 17 6.57 7.81 1.89
C GLU A 17 6.25 8.43 3.26
N VAL A 18 7.26 8.73 4.07
CA VAL A 18 7.07 9.36 5.40
C VAL A 18 6.55 10.80 5.24
N GLU A 19 7.08 11.57 4.29
CA GLU A 19 6.59 12.91 3.97
C GLU A 19 5.13 12.89 3.53
N LYS A 20 4.74 11.93 2.72
CA LYS A 20 3.33 11.71 2.34
C LYS A 20 2.44 11.40 3.55
N CYS A 21 2.96 10.65 4.52
CA CYS A 21 2.24 10.37 5.76
C CYS A 21 2.00 11.65 6.58
N ALA A 22 3.01 12.52 6.68
CA ALA A 22 2.89 13.81 7.37
C ALA A 22 1.80 14.69 6.73
N LEU A 23 1.82 14.82 5.40
CA LEU A 23 0.78 15.56 4.65
C LEU A 23 -0.64 14.99 4.90
N ALA A 24 -0.79 13.68 5.02
CA ALA A 24 -2.09 13.09 5.34
C ALA A 24 -2.53 13.42 6.76
N CYS A 25 -1.62 13.41 7.73
CA CYS A 25 -1.92 13.82 9.10
C CYS A 25 -2.33 15.29 9.16
N GLU A 26 -1.61 16.18 8.50
CA GLU A 26 -1.94 17.61 8.39
C GLU A 26 -3.34 17.80 7.78
N TYR A 27 -3.61 17.13 6.65
CA TYR A 27 -4.93 17.19 6.01
C TYR A 27 -6.07 16.81 6.95
N TYR A 28 -5.95 15.71 7.71
CA TYR A 28 -7.00 15.29 8.62
C TYR A 28 -7.06 16.16 9.90
N ALA A 29 -5.96 16.74 10.34
CA ALA A 29 -5.96 17.69 11.43
C ALA A 29 -6.74 18.97 11.07
N GLU A 30 -6.58 19.48 9.85
CA GLU A 30 -7.27 20.67 9.35
C GLU A 30 -8.73 20.40 8.99
N ASN A 31 -9.00 19.29 8.30
CA ASN A 31 -10.30 19.03 7.69
C ASN A 31 -11.19 18.10 8.54
N GLY A 32 -10.62 17.31 9.44
CA GLY A 32 -11.38 16.37 10.27
C GLY A 32 -12.54 16.99 11.03
N PRO A 33 -12.39 18.13 11.73
CA PRO A 33 -13.49 18.79 12.41
C PRO A 33 -14.65 19.19 11.49
N ILE A 34 -14.35 19.58 10.25
CA ILE A 34 -15.36 19.94 9.25
C ILE A 34 -16.06 18.67 8.71
N LEU A 35 -15.30 17.61 8.46
CA LEU A 35 -15.83 16.35 7.93
C LEU A 35 -16.73 15.61 8.93
N LEU A 36 -16.53 15.85 10.24
CA LEU A 36 -17.28 15.23 11.34
C LEU A 36 -18.43 16.11 11.86
N GLN A 37 -18.68 17.26 11.25
CA GLN A 37 -19.82 18.10 11.67
C GLN A 37 -21.15 17.40 11.46
N ASP A 38 -22.08 17.63 12.41
CA ASP A 38 -23.46 17.21 12.28
C ASP A 38 -24.07 17.74 10.98
N LYS A 39 -24.73 16.86 10.22
CA LYS A 39 -25.48 17.24 9.03
C LYS A 39 -26.95 17.39 9.39
N ILE A 40 -27.45 18.63 9.36
CA ILE A 40 -28.86 18.89 9.57
C ILE A 40 -29.65 18.34 8.37
N ILE A 41 -30.70 17.60 8.66
CA ILE A 41 -31.63 17.03 7.67
C ILE A 41 -32.98 17.75 7.81
N ASP A 42 -33.49 18.28 6.70
CA ASP A 42 -34.82 18.86 6.66
C ASP A 42 -35.89 17.76 6.74
N SER A 43 -36.82 17.92 7.69
CA SER A 43 -37.88 16.92 7.99
C SER A 43 -39.04 17.59 8.71
N ASP A 44 -40.12 16.84 8.94
CA ASP A 44 -41.30 17.25 9.74
C ASP A 44 -41.04 17.21 11.26
N ALA A 45 -39.92 16.70 11.72
CA ALA A 45 -39.51 16.70 13.12
C ALA A 45 -38.92 18.05 13.55
N ARG A 46 -38.94 18.31 14.84
CA ARG A 46 -38.34 19.53 15.42
C ARG A 46 -36.86 19.70 15.11
N LYS A 47 -36.11 18.56 15.07
CA LYS A 47 -34.67 18.52 14.73
C LYS A 47 -34.36 17.12 14.21
N SER A 48 -33.75 17.06 13.03
CA SER A 48 -33.17 15.84 12.45
C SER A 48 -31.74 16.11 12.02
N LEU A 49 -30.85 15.20 12.35
CA LEU A 49 -29.44 15.31 11.97
C LEU A 49 -28.78 13.94 11.81
N VAL A 50 -27.67 13.92 11.08
CA VAL A 50 -26.73 12.81 11.09
C VAL A 50 -25.51 13.25 11.91
N ALA A 51 -25.24 12.55 13.01
CA ALA A 51 -24.05 12.73 13.83
C ALA A 51 -23.04 11.63 13.55
N TYR A 52 -21.76 11.93 13.78
CA TYR A 52 -20.65 10.99 13.62
C TYR A 52 -20.02 10.71 14.98
N ASP A 53 -20.25 9.52 15.52
CA ASP A 53 -19.68 9.07 16.79
C ASP A 53 -18.62 8.00 16.58
N PRO A 54 -17.58 7.93 17.42
CA PRO A 54 -16.58 6.89 17.36
C PRO A 54 -17.21 5.51 17.64
N ILE A 55 -16.77 4.49 16.92
CA ILE A 55 -17.24 3.11 17.14
C ILE A 55 -16.41 2.36 18.19
N GLY A 56 -15.18 2.82 18.51
CA GLY A 56 -14.29 2.21 19.47
C GLY A 56 -12.97 1.74 18.88
N ALA A 57 -12.52 0.52 19.21
CA ALA A 57 -11.27 -0.01 18.69
C ALA A 57 -11.44 -0.61 17.28
N VAL A 58 -10.54 -0.20 16.37
CA VAL A 58 -10.47 -0.73 15.00
C VAL A 58 -9.17 -1.50 14.82
N PHE A 59 -9.29 -2.77 14.43
CA PHE A 59 -8.15 -3.64 14.17
C PHE A 59 -7.71 -3.54 12.72
N ALA A 60 -6.43 -3.22 12.49
CA ALA A 60 -5.84 -3.05 11.17
C ALA A 60 -4.80 -4.14 10.88
N VAL A 61 -4.98 -4.86 9.77
CA VAL A 61 -4.01 -5.82 9.24
C VAL A 61 -3.36 -5.18 8.01
N MET A 62 -2.07 -4.81 8.11
CA MET A 62 -1.41 -3.99 7.11
C MET A 62 -0.22 -4.71 6.45
N PRO A 63 0.00 -4.46 5.14
CA PRO A 63 1.04 -5.11 4.35
C PRO A 63 2.39 -4.40 4.48
N TRP A 64 3.43 -5.03 3.94
CA TRP A 64 4.81 -4.58 4.03
C TRP A 64 5.23 -3.56 2.95
N ASN A 65 4.50 -3.43 1.84
CA ASN A 65 4.99 -2.73 0.65
C ASN A 65 5.08 -1.19 0.77
N PHE A 66 4.20 -0.60 1.57
CA PHE A 66 4.27 0.79 2.02
C PHE A 66 4.00 0.83 3.52
N PRO A 67 5.02 0.48 4.34
CA PRO A 67 4.79 0.15 5.75
C PRO A 67 4.32 1.33 6.60
N PHE A 68 4.64 2.56 6.24
CA PHE A 68 4.12 3.75 6.90
C PHE A 68 2.81 4.22 6.27
N TRP A 69 2.78 4.33 4.93
CA TRP A 69 1.62 4.88 4.25
C TRP A 69 0.34 4.08 4.47
N GLN A 70 0.41 2.75 4.36
CA GLN A 70 -0.78 1.91 4.55
C GLN A 70 -1.35 2.03 5.97
N VAL A 71 -0.48 2.22 6.95
CA VAL A 71 -0.89 2.41 8.35
C VAL A 71 -1.46 3.81 8.58
N ILE A 72 -0.75 4.86 8.18
CA ILE A 72 -1.16 6.25 8.44
C ILE A 72 -2.43 6.59 7.66
N ARG A 73 -2.59 6.11 6.42
CA ARG A 73 -3.82 6.27 5.62
C ARG A 73 -5.06 5.78 6.36
N PHE A 74 -4.92 4.73 7.17
CA PHE A 74 -5.96 4.21 8.05
C PHE A 74 -6.02 4.95 9.39
N ALA A 75 -4.88 5.09 10.07
CA ALA A 75 -4.83 5.56 11.45
C ALA A 75 -5.22 7.03 11.60
N ALA A 76 -4.78 7.91 10.69
CA ALA A 76 -5.06 9.33 10.77
C ALA A 76 -6.57 9.64 10.78
N PRO A 77 -7.39 9.21 9.81
CA PRO A 77 -8.84 9.44 9.87
C PRO A 77 -9.53 8.67 10.99
N THR A 78 -9.06 7.46 11.32
CA THR A 78 -9.64 6.64 12.39
C THR A 78 -9.51 7.31 13.75
N ILE A 79 -8.32 7.80 14.08
CA ILE A 79 -8.04 8.47 15.36
C ILE A 79 -8.68 9.85 15.38
N MET A 80 -8.67 10.59 14.26
CA MET A 80 -9.36 11.88 14.13
C MET A 80 -10.87 11.73 14.40
N ALA A 81 -11.48 10.63 14.00
CA ALA A 81 -12.89 10.32 14.29
C ALA A 81 -13.14 9.82 15.73
N GLY A 82 -12.13 9.89 16.63
CA GLY A 82 -12.27 9.52 18.04
C GLY A 82 -12.14 8.02 18.33
N ASN A 83 -11.75 7.20 17.34
CA ASN A 83 -11.51 5.79 17.54
C ASN A 83 -10.07 5.51 18.00
N VAL A 84 -9.78 4.27 18.42
CA VAL A 84 -8.43 3.82 18.68
C VAL A 84 -8.01 2.76 17.65
N ALA A 85 -6.72 2.72 17.34
CA ALA A 85 -6.16 1.86 16.31
C ALA A 85 -5.29 0.76 16.91
N LEU A 86 -5.61 -0.50 16.56
CA LEU A 86 -4.80 -1.67 16.87
C LEU A 86 -4.15 -2.17 15.57
N LEU A 87 -2.83 -2.09 15.47
CA LEU A 87 -2.10 -2.50 14.27
C LEU A 87 -1.52 -3.90 14.41
N LYS A 88 -1.83 -4.79 13.49
CA LYS A 88 -1.07 -5.99 13.18
C LYS A 88 -0.39 -5.79 11.83
N HIS A 89 0.89 -5.49 11.87
CA HIS A 89 1.68 -5.29 10.65
C HIS A 89 2.18 -6.61 10.06
N ALA A 90 2.65 -6.59 8.81
CA ALA A 90 3.37 -7.72 8.23
C ALA A 90 4.65 -8.00 9.04
N LYS A 91 4.98 -9.28 9.20
CA LYS A 91 6.07 -9.74 10.09
C LYS A 91 7.45 -9.19 9.73
N ASN A 92 7.66 -8.89 8.46
CA ASN A 92 8.94 -8.41 7.92
C ASN A 92 9.14 -6.90 8.05
N VAL A 93 8.17 -6.15 8.61
CA VAL A 93 8.25 -4.69 8.82
C VAL A 93 7.87 -4.32 10.26
N SER A 94 8.34 -5.12 11.20
CA SER A 94 8.02 -4.97 12.63
C SER A 94 8.68 -3.75 13.26
N LEU A 95 9.85 -3.31 12.81
CA LEU A 95 10.48 -2.09 13.28
C LEU A 95 9.72 -0.86 12.77
N CYS A 96 9.30 -0.85 11.51
CA CYS A 96 8.43 0.20 10.99
C CYS A 96 7.14 0.34 11.82
N ALA A 97 6.52 -0.76 12.25
CA ALA A 97 5.33 -0.73 13.09
C ALA A 97 5.61 -0.08 14.46
N LYS A 98 6.76 -0.39 15.07
CA LYS A 98 7.17 0.22 16.33
C LYS A 98 7.54 1.70 16.20
N ASP A 99 8.18 2.09 15.09
CA ASP A 99 8.48 3.50 14.81
C ASP A 99 7.18 4.32 14.71
N ILE A 100 6.14 3.78 14.09
CA ILE A 100 4.84 4.44 13.99
C ILE A 100 4.20 4.61 15.38
N GLU A 101 4.20 3.56 16.20
CA GLU A 101 3.68 3.63 17.58
C GLU A 101 4.44 4.66 18.41
N ALA A 102 5.78 4.67 18.32
CA ALA A 102 6.63 5.64 18.99
C ALA A 102 6.30 7.08 18.54
N ALA A 103 6.09 7.30 17.25
CA ALA A 103 5.73 8.62 16.71
C ALA A 103 4.40 9.15 17.30
N PHE A 104 3.38 8.30 17.47
CA PHE A 104 2.15 8.71 18.15
C PHE A 104 2.38 9.09 19.62
N ILE A 105 3.21 8.30 20.34
CA ILE A 105 3.55 8.58 21.74
C ILE A 105 4.34 9.90 21.85
N GLU A 106 5.36 10.09 21.00
CA GLU A 106 6.19 11.29 20.96
C GLU A 106 5.38 12.55 20.57
N ALA A 107 4.35 12.39 19.75
CA ALA A 107 3.40 13.46 19.42
C ALA A 107 2.42 13.80 20.56
N GLY A 108 2.50 13.08 21.70
CA GLY A 108 1.69 13.36 22.90
C GLY A 108 0.33 12.65 22.94
N PHE A 109 0.08 11.68 22.06
CA PHE A 109 -1.14 10.87 22.16
C PHE A 109 -1.10 9.98 23.41
N PRO A 110 -2.23 9.80 24.11
CA PRO A 110 -2.30 8.88 25.24
C PRO A 110 -1.93 7.43 24.84
N THR A 111 -1.28 6.72 25.76
CA THR A 111 -1.01 5.29 25.57
C THR A 111 -2.31 4.54 25.30
N GLY A 112 -2.31 3.71 24.27
CA GLY A 112 -3.48 2.92 23.86
C GLY A 112 -4.31 3.53 22.72
N VAL A 113 -4.08 4.78 22.33
CA VAL A 113 -4.74 5.37 21.15
C VAL A 113 -4.28 4.71 19.87
N PHE A 114 -2.99 4.44 19.74
CA PHE A 114 -2.41 3.61 18.70
C PHE A 114 -1.51 2.55 19.33
N GLN A 115 -1.73 1.28 18.99
CA GLN A 115 -0.95 0.16 19.51
C GLN A 115 -0.56 -0.82 18.42
N THR A 116 0.69 -1.26 18.45
CA THR A 116 1.21 -2.33 17.60
C THR A 116 1.13 -3.68 18.29
N LEU A 117 0.46 -4.64 17.67
CA LEU A 117 0.34 -6.02 18.13
C LEU A 117 1.21 -6.93 17.27
N ILE A 118 2.21 -7.56 17.89
CA ILE A 118 3.00 -8.60 17.23
C ILE A 118 2.21 -9.91 17.33
N ALA A 119 1.42 -10.20 16.29
CA ALA A 119 0.48 -11.30 16.28
C ALA A 119 0.58 -12.12 14.99
N ASN A 120 0.31 -13.43 15.10
CA ASN A 120 0.13 -14.31 13.95
C ASN A 120 -1.34 -14.39 13.49
N ALA A 121 -1.63 -15.21 12.47
CA ALA A 121 -2.99 -15.34 11.92
C ALA A 121 -4.01 -15.84 12.95
N ASN A 122 -3.66 -16.86 13.77
CA ASN A 122 -4.57 -17.41 14.78
C ASN A 122 -4.87 -16.40 15.88
N GLN A 123 -3.87 -15.62 16.30
CA GLN A 123 -4.07 -14.53 17.25
C GLN A 123 -4.93 -13.40 16.66
N SER A 124 -4.83 -13.15 15.36
CA SER A 124 -5.68 -12.17 14.67
C SER A 124 -7.16 -12.58 14.71
N GLU A 125 -7.47 -13.87 14.61
CA GLU A 125 -8.85 -14.38 14.79
C GLU A 125 -9.38 -14.06 16.18
N GLN A 126 -8.57 -14.30 17.23
CA GLN A 126 -8.97 -14.00 18.62
C GLN A 126 -9.17 -12.49 18.83
N ILE A 127 -8.31 -11.65 18.22
CA ILE A 127 -8.44 -10.19 18.29
C ILE A 127 -9.74 -9.74 17.60
N ILE A 128 -10.02 -10.26 16.40
CA ILE A 128 -11.25 -9.95 15.65
C ILE A 128 -12.49 -10.38 16.44
N ALA A 129 -12.44 -11.52 17.11
CA ALA A 129 -13.55 -12.02 17.92
C ALA A 129 -13.82 -11.20 19.20
N HIS A 130 -12.82 -10.47 19.70
CA HIS A 130 -12.91 -9.77 20.99
C HIS A 130 -13.91 -8.61 20.94
N ASP A 131 -14.76 -8.49 21.95
CA ASP A 131 -15.89 -7.52 22.01
C ASP A 131 -15.45 -6.06 21.90
N ILE A 132 -14.23 -5.71 22.36
CA ILE A 132 -13.72 -4.34 22.28
C ILE A 132 -13.43 -3.90 20.84
N VAL A 133 -13.15 -4.84 19.94
CA VAL A 133 -12.89 -4.55 18.52
C VAL A 133 -14.21 -4.39 17.80
N GLN A 134 -14.47 -3.22 17.25
CA GLN A 134 -15.74 -2.86 16.60
C GLN A 134 -15.68 -2.84 15.08
N GLY A 135 -14.49 -2.79 14.53
CA GLY A 135 -14.27 -2.83 13.10
C GLY A 135 -12.91 -3.40 12.74
N VAL A 136 -12.78 -3.87 11.51
CA VAL A 136 -11.55 -4.46 10.98
C VAL A 136 -11.23 -3.82 9.65
N THR A 137 -9.96 -3.49 9.42
CA THR A 137 -9.48 -3.12 8.09
C THR A 137 -8.29 -3.97 7.69
N LEU A 138 -8.22 -4.29 6.40
CA LEU A 138 -7.08 -5.01 5.84
C LEU A 138 -6.66 -4.35 4.54
N THR A 139 -5.36 -4.18 4.38
CA THR A 139 -4.73 -4.00 3.07
C THR A 139 -3.83 -5.20 2.82
N GLY A 140 -3.99 -5.90 1.69
CA GLY A 140 -3.21 -7.10 1.42
C GLY A 140 -3.69 -7.92 0.23
N SER A 141 -3.43 -9.23 0.25
CA SER A 141 -3.87 -10.16 -0.79
C SER A 141 -5.37 -10.47 -0.70
N GLU A 142 -5.97 -10.89 -1.81
CA GLU A 142 -7.37 -11.32 -1.85
C GLU A 142 -7.66 -12.47 -0.87
N SER A 143 -6.73 -13.42 -0.75
CA SER A 143 -6.88 -14.54 0.19
C SER A 143 -6.89 -14.08 1.65
N ALA A 144 -6.02 -13.15 2.01
CA ALA A 144 -6.01 -12.56 3.36
C ALA A 144 -7.27 -11.72 3.60
N GLY A 145 -7.72 -10.96 2.61
CA GLY A 145 -8.96 -10.18 2.66
C GLY A 145 -10.19 -11.06 2.89
N SER A 146 -10.31 -12.14 2.12
CA SER A 146 -11.40 -13.13 2.28
C SER A 146 -11.41 -13.73 3.67
N ALA A 147 -10.24 -14.14 4.20
CA ALA A 147 -10.15 -14.70 5.55
C ALA A 147 -10.58 -13.70 6.63
N VAL A 148 -10.07 -12.47 6.56
CA VAL A 148 -10.40 -11.41 7.54
C VAL A 148 -11.86 -11.00 7.45
N ALA A 149 -12.42 -10.84 6.24
CA ALA A 149 -13.82 -10.49 6.06
C ALA A 149 -14.76 -11.60 6.56
N SER A 150 -14.42 -12.87 6.34
CA SER A 150 -15.19 -14.01 6.85
C SER A 150 -15.25 -14.00 8.38
N LEU A 151 -14.10 -13.74 9.05
CA LEU A 151 -14.04 -13.63 10.50
C LEU A 151 -14.82 -12.42 11.02
N ALA A 152 -14.67 -11.26 10.38
CA ALA A 152 -15.42 -10.06 10.74
C ALA A 152 -16.94 -10.29 10.60
N GLY A 153 -17.39 -10.92 9.51
CA GLY A 153 -18.79 -11.26 9.28
C GLY A 153 -19.33 -12.25 10.29
N LYS A 154 -18.55 -13.28 10.67
CA LYS A 154 -18.92 -14.24 11.74
C LYS A 154 -19.21 -13.53 13.07
N HIS A 155 -18.51 -12.44 13.36
CA HIS A 155 -18.68 -11.65 14.59
C HIS A 155 -19.51 -10.36 14.39
N ILE A 156 -20.17 -10.19 13.24
CA ILE A 156 -21.03 -9.06 12.87
C ILE A 156 -20.28 -7.71 13.00
N LYS A 157 -19.01 -7.69 12.60
CA LYS A 157 -18.15 -6.49 12.60
C LYS A 157 -17.98 -5.94 11.20
N LYS A 158 -17.94 -4.63 11.07
CA LYS A 158 -17.67 -3.97 9.78
C LYS A 158 -16.25 -4.29 9.33
N SER A 159 -16.06 -4.52 8.03
CA SER A 159 -14.75 -4.69 7.41
C SER A 159 -14.57 -3.74 6.24
N VAL A 160 -13.34 -3.18 6.12
CA VAL A 160 -12.90 -2.42 4.96
C VAL A 160 -11.68 -3.13 4.38
N LEU A 161 -11.74 -3.44 3.10
CA LEU A 161 -10.71 -4.22 2.42
C LEU A 161 -10.10 -3.40 1.29
N GLU A 162 -8.78 -3.33 1.27
CA GLU A 162 -7.97 -2.81 0.18
C GLU A 162 -7.10 -3.96 -0.34
N LEU A 163 -7.32 -4.36 -1.57
CA LEU A 163 -6.75 -5.59 -2.12
C LEU A 163 -5.79 -5.31 -3.29
N GLY A 164 -5.34 -6.36 -3.95
CA GLY A 164 -4.53 -6.26 -5.14
C GLY A 164 -5.31 -5.70 -6.33
N GLY A 165 -4.58 -5.30 -7.36
CA GLY A 165 -5.15 -4.81 -8.60
C GLY A 165 -4.22 -5.03 -9.77
N SER A 166 -4.74 -4.94 -10.98
CA SER A 166 -4.00 -5.01 -12.24
C SER A 166 -4.52 -3.95 -13.20
N ASP A 167 -4.19 -2.70 -12.88
CA ASP A 167 -4.71 -1.54 -13.58
C ASP A 167 -4.17 -1.45 -15.00
N PRO A 168 -5.02 -1.11 -16.00
CA PRO A 168 -4.60 -0.85 -17.35
C PRO A 168 -3.95 0.54 -17.48
N PHE A 169 -2.91 0.63 -18.29
CA PHE A 169 -2.32 1.86 -18.78
C PHE A 169 -2.54 1.91 -20.29
N ILE A 170 -3.45 2.77 -20.74
CA ILE A 170 -3.91 2.82 -22.14
C ILE A 170 -3.18 3.94 -22.87
N VAL A 171 -2.57 3.63 -24.02
CA VAL A 171 -1.86 4.60 -24.86
C VAL A 171 -2.51 4.63 -26.24
N LEU A 172 -3.12 5.77 -26.56
CA LEU A 172 -3.84 6.00 -27.84
C LEU A 172 -2.91 6.63 -28.89
N ASP A 173 -3.35 6.63 -30.16
CA ASP A 173 -2.59 7.06 -31.34
C ASP A 173 -2.07 8.50 -31.29
N ASP A 174 -2.71 9.36 -30.54
CA ASP A 174 -2.39 10.78 -30.39
C ASP A 174 -1.57 11.11 -29.14
N ALA A 175 -1.16 10.08 -28.37
CA ALA A 175 -0.36 10.25 -27.18
C ALA A 175 1.07 10.70 -27.52
N ASP A 176 1.65 11.56 -26.66
CA ASP A 176 3.09 11.77 -26.62
C ASP A 176 3.77 10.48 -26.07
N VAL A 177 4.32 9.69 -26.99
CA VAL A 177 4.89 8.36 -26.71
C VAL A 177 6.04 8.44 -25.72
N VAL A 178 6.90 9.46 -25.79
CA VAL A 178 8.05 9.61 -24.89
C VAL A 178 7.59 9.95 -23.48
N ALA A 179 6.68 10.91 -23.35
CA ALA A 179 6.09 11.26 -22.07
C ALA A 179 5.31 10.08 -21.46
N ALA A 180 4.52 9.38 -22.26
CA ALA A 180 3.78 8.19 -21.85
C ALA A 180 4.71 7.08 -21.34
N ALA A 181 5.80 6.76 -22.05
CA ALA A 181 6.77 5.76 -21.64
C ALA A 181 7.48 6.11 -20.32
N LYS A 182 7.84 7.37 -20.14
CA LYS A 182 8.43 7.87 -18.87
C LYS A 182 7.48 7.71 -17.68
N ILE A 183 6.22 8.09 -17.86
CA ILE A 183 5.19 7.94 -16.82
C ILE A 183 4.90 6.46 -16.54
N ALA A 184 4.81 5.65 -17.59
CA ALA A 184 4.61 4.21 -17.53
C ALA A 184 5.72 3.53 -16.70
N THR A 185 6.98 3.83 -17.00
CA THR A 185 8.14 3.31 -16.28
C THR A 185 8.10 3.71 -14.79
N LYS A 186 7.87 4.99 -14.51
CA LYS A 186 7.74 5.47 -13.13
C LYS A 186 6.60 4.77 -12.38
N SER A 187 5.43 4.66 -12.99
CA SER A 187 4.26 4.00 -12.39
C SER A 187 4.50 2.51 -12.16
N ARG A 188 5.17 1.81 -13.10
CA ARG A 188 5.43 0.38 -13.00
C ARG A 188 6.52 0.05 -12.00
N MET A 189 7.61 0.84 -11.97
CA MET A 189 8.84 0.48 -11.26
C MET A 189 8.96 1.09 -9.87
N GLN A 190 8.03 1.95 -9.46
CA GLN A 190 7.97 2.47 -8.10
C GLN A 190 7.97 1.32 -7.09
N ASN A 191 8.82 1.42 -6.06
CA ASN A 191 8.98 0.39 -5.03
C ASN A 191 9.34 -0.99 -5.62
N ALA A 192 10.20 -1.02 -6.64
CA ALA A 192 10.53 -2.22 -7.42
C ALA A 192 9.29 -2.95 -7.99
N GLY A 193 8.25 -2.19 -8.37
CA GLY A 193 6.99 -2.71 -8.89
C GLY A 193 6.02 -3.27 -7.86
N GLN A 194 6.35 -3.21 -6.57
CA GLN A 194 5.59 -3.80 -5.47
C GLN A 194 4.49 -2.84 -4.97
N SER A 195 3.63 -2.40 -5.89
CA SER A 195 2.52 -1.47 -5.61
C SER A 195 1.21 -2.01 -6.18
N CYS A 196 0.15 -1.97 -5.36
CA CYS A 196 -1.20 -2.37 -5.80
C CYS A 196 -1.71 -1.49 -6.94
N ILE A 197 -1.35 -0.20 -6.94
CA ILE A 197 -1.75 0.80 -7.95
C ILE A 197 -0.74 0.96 -9.10
N ALA A 198 0.31 0.13 -9.18
CA ALA A 198 1.25 0.20 -10.30
C ALA A 198 0.53 -0.11 -11.62
N ALA A 199 0.90 0.59 -12.69
CA ALA A 199 0.51 0.20 -14.02
C ALA A 199 1.07 -1.21 -14.32
N LYS A 200 0.20 -2.18 -14.62
CA LYS A 200 0.59 -3.58 -14.81
C LYS A 200 0.29 -4.09 -16.20
N ARG A 201 -0.71 -3.52 -16.87
CA ARG A 201 -1.11 -3.89 -18.23
C ARG A 201 -1.03 -2.67 -19.13
N PHE A 202 -0.06 -2.65 -20.04
CA PHE A 202 0.08 -1.59 -21.03
C PHE A 202 -0.67 -1.99 -22.29
N ILE A 203 -1.74 -1.26 -22.60
CA ILE A 203 -2.61 -1.48 -23.77
C ILE A 203 -2.31 -0.37 -24.76
N VAL A 204 -1.57 -0.68 -25.80
CA VAL A 204 -1.06 0.29 -26.76
C VAL A 204 -1.70 0.04 -28.11
N THR A 205 -2.14 1.08 -28.80
CA THR A 205 -2.68 0.94 -30.17
C THR A 205 -1.59 0.53 -31.13
N GLN A 206 -1.95 -0.30 -32.10
CA GLN A 206 -1.01 -0.91 -33.06
C GLN A 206 -0.12 0.11 -33.78
N LYS A 207 -0.66 1.29 -34.08
CA LYS A 207 0.06 2.34 -34.82
C LYS A 207 1.33 2.84 -34.12
N ILE A 208 1.31 2.92 -32.80
CA ILE A 208 2.40 3.48 -31.98
C ILE A 208 3.11 2.41 -31.11
N GLU A 209 2.73 1.14 -31.27
CA GLU A 209 3.21 0.05 -30.43
C GLU A 209 4.75 -0.04 -30.40
N GLN A 210 5.39 -0.04 -31.57
CA GLN A 210 6.85 -0.20 -31.66
C GLN A 210 7.59 1.01 -31.07
N ASP A 211 7.07 2.22 -31.31
CA ASP A 211 7.66 3.45 -30.78
C ASP A 211 7.53 3.48 -29.24
N PHE A 212 6.38 3.05 -28.71
CA PHE A 212 6.17 2.95 -27.26
C PHE A 212 7.09 1.89 -26.63
N ILE A 213 7.20 0.70 -27.22
CA ILE A 213 8.10 -0.36 -26.72
C ILE A 213 9.54 0.17 -26.70
N GLN A 214 9.99 0.83 -27.75
CA GLN A 214 11.36 1.35 -27.80
C GLN A 214 11.57 2.46 -26.75
N ALA A 215 10.64 3.39 -26.61
CA ALA A 215 10.72 4.43 -25.62
C ALA A 215 10.69 3.86 -24.19
N PHE A 216 9.84 2.88 -23.91
CA PHE A 216 9.75 2.21 -22.63
C PHE A 216 11.04 1.45 -22.26
N LYS A 217 11.65 0.74 -23.25
CA LYS A 217 12.96 0.09 -23.07
C LYS A 217 14.06 1.10 -22.72
N ASN A 218 14.07 2.27 -23.38
CA ASN A 218 15.04 3.33 -23.11
C ASN A 218 14.91 3.84 -21.67
N GLU A 219 13.68 4.05 -21.19
CA GLU A 219 13.42 4.49 -19.81
C GLU A 219 13.79 3.39 -18.78
N ILE A 220 13.50 2.12 -19.06
CA ILE A 220 13.93 0.99 -18.21
C ILE A 220 15.46 0.92 -18.11
N ALA A 221 16.17 1.16 -19.19
CA ALA A 221 17.63 1.13 -19.21
C ALA A 221 18.29 2.21 -18.34
N LEU A 222 17.55 3.26 -17.94
CA LEU A 222 18.02 4.29 -17.01
C LEU A 222 17.90 3.87 -15.53
N ILE A 223 17.29 2.72 -15.26
CA ILE A 223 17.12 2.22 -13.89
C ILE A 223 18.41 1.57 -13.41
N HIS A 224 18.95 2.11 -12.33
CA HIS A 224 20.10 1.56 -11.63
C HIS A 224 19.62 0.75 -10.41
N GLN A 225 19.49 -0.56 -10.61
CA GLN A 225 19.15 -1.47 -9.52
C GLN A 225 20.38 -1.75 -8.65
N GLY A 226 20.23 -1.64 -7.33
CA GLY A 226 21.34 -1.84 -6.41
C GLY A 226 20.93 -1.84 -4.94
N ASP A 227 21.94 -1.66 -4.08
CA ASP A 227 21.73 -1.56 -2.63
C ASP A 227 20.81 -0.35 -2.34
N GLN A 228 19.74 -0.62 -1.64
CA GLN A 228 18.70 0.37 -1.28
C GLN A 228 19.22 1.50 -0.38
N LEU A 229 20.37 1.33 0.25
CA LEU A 229 20.99 2.36 1.11
C LEU A 229 21.88 3.33 0.34
N LEU A 230 22.23 3.01 -0.92
CA LEU A 230 23.07 3.86 -1.75
C LEU A 230 22.24 4.91 -2.50
N ALA A 231 22.69 6.16 -2.48
CA ALA A 231 22.04 7.25 -3.20
C ALA A 231 22.07 7.09 -4.73
N THR A 232 22.95 6.23 -5.25
CA THR A 232 23.05 5.92 -6.68
C THR A 232 22.01 4.92 -7.17
N SER A 233 21.37 4.18 -6.26
CA SER A 233 20.34 3.22 -6.62
C SER A 233 19.01 3.94 -6.87
N THR A 234 18.42 3.70 -8.06
CA THR A 234 17.09 4.21 -8.43
C THR A 234 16.01 3.15 -8.29
N MET A 235 16.39 1.88 -8.08
CA MET A 235 15.51 0.78 -7.72
C MET A 235 16.25 -0.16 -6.76
N GLY A 236 15.58 -0.55 -5.67
CA GLY A 236 16.07 -1.51 -4.70
C GLY A 236 15.72 -2.97 -5.07
N PRO A 237 16.07 -3.92 -4.19
CA PRO A 237 15.60 -5.29 -4.30
C PRO A 237 14.08 -5.38 -4.06
N VAL A 238 13.48 -6.49 -4.45
CA VAL A 238 12.16 -6.87 -3.94
C VAL A 238 12.26 -7.32 -2.48
N SER A 239 11.14 -7.41 -1.79
CA SER A 239 11.09 -7.59 -0.32
C SER A 239 11.77 -8.84 0.23
N SER A 240 12.00 -9.84 -0.61
CA SER A 240 12.68 -11.08 -0.23
C SER A 240 13.11 -11.89 -1.46
N VAL A 241 14.01 -12.85 -1.24
CA VAL A 241 14.38 -13.84 -2.26
C VAL A 241 13.17 -14.68 -2.69
N VAL A 242 12.28 -15.01 -1.74
CA VAL A 242 11.04 -15.75 -2.03
C VAL A 242 10.14 -14.98 -2.99
N ALA A 243 9.99 -13.66 -2.79
CA ALA A 243 9.23 -12.82 -3.71
C ALA A 243 9.87 -12.78 -5.11
N ALA A 244 11.20 -12.77 -5.20
CA ALA A 244 11.90 -12.86 -6.48
C ALA A 244 11.70 -14.21 -7.16
N ASP A 245 11.62 -15.31 -6.40
CA ASP A 245 11.33 -16.66 -6.93
C ASP A 245 9.89 -16.75 -7.46
N GLU A 246 8.93 -16.16 -6.75
CA GLU A 246 7.53 -16.07 -7.19
C GLU A 246 7.41 -15.29 -8.50
N LEU A 247 8.12 -14.16 -8.64
CA LEU A 247 8.16 -13.38 -9.89
C LEU A 247 8.77 -14.19 -11.03
N THR A 248 9.83 -14.97 -10.77
CA THR A 248 10.42 -15.86 -11.77
C THR A 248 9.40 -16.89 -12.27
N THR A 249 8.63 -17.47 -11.34
CA THR A 249 7.58 -18.44 -11.67
C THR A 249 6.48 -17.80 -12.52
N GLN A 250 6.01 -16.61 -12.15
CA GLN A 250 4.99 -15.86 -12.91
C GLN A 250 5.50 -15.50 -14.32
N GLN A 251 6.75 -15.06 -14.43
CA GLN A 251 7.37 -14.77 -15.71
C GLN A 251 7.43 -16.02 -16.59
N GLN A 252 7.89 -17.17 -16.06
CA GLN A 252 7.94 -18.40 -16.82
C GLN A 252 6.55 -18.85 -17.28
N GLN A 253 5.55 -18.78 -16.42
CA GLN A 253 4.16 -19.09 -16.79
C GLN A 253 3.67 -18.19 -17.94
N SER A 254 4.03 -16.91 -17.93
CA SER A 254 3.68 -15.99 -19.01
C SER A 254 4.36 -16.36 -20.33
N VAL A 255 5.64 -16.75 -20.28
CA VAL A 255 6.40 -17.21 -21.45
C VAL A 255 5.81 -18.51 -22.00
N ASP A 256 5.44 -19.45 -21.15
CA ASP A 256 4.82 -20.73 -21.55
C ASP A 256 3.45 -20.49 -22.24
N LEU A 257 2.80 -19.38 -21.96
CA LEU A 257 1.56 -18.93 -22.61
C LEU A 257 1.81 -18.07 -23.87
N GLY A 258 3.08 -17.90 -24.29
CA GLY A 258 3.44 -17.21 -25.52
C GLY A 258 3.91 -15.76 -25.35
N ALA A 259 4.10 -15.27 -24.13
CA ALA A 259 4.68 -13.94 -23.89
C ALA A 259 6.17 -13.91 -24.27
N GLN A 260 6.63 -12.76 -24.72
CA GLN A 260 8.03 -12.51 -25.04
C GLN A 260 8.66 -11.57 -24.03
N ILE A 261 9.83 -11.93 -23.49
CA ILE A 261 10.62 -11.03 -22.64
C ILE A 261 11.34 -10.04 -23.54
N ILE A 262 11.01 -8.76 -23.41
CA ILE A 262 11.58 -7.67 -24.23
C ILE A 262 12.77 -7.01 -23.50
N ALA A 263 12.76 -7.01 -22.16
CA ALA A 263 13.82 -6.49 -21.33
C ALA A 263 13.86 -7.25 -20.00
N GLY A 264 14.99 -7.24 -19.29
CA GLY A 264 15.13 -7.87 -17.98
C GLY A 264 15.06 -9.39 -18.00
N GLY A 265 14.19 -9.98 -17.21
CA GLY A 265 13.95 -11.42 -17.17
C GLY A 265 14.92 -12.24 -16.34
N PHE A 266 15.74 -11.62 -15.49
CA PHE A 266 16.70 -12.32 -14.64
C PHE A 266 16.73 -11.78 -13.23
N LYS A 267 17.20 -12.58 -12.28
CA LYS A 267 17.37 -12.19 -10.89
C LYS A 267 18.76 -12.51 -10.35
N ASN A 268 19.15 -11.78 -9.30
CA ASN A 268 20.31 -12.08 -8.46
C ASN A 268 19.91 -11.86 -7.00
N GLY A 269 19.67 -12.96 -6.26
CA GLY A 269 19.09 -12.90 -4.93
C GLY A 269 17.71 -12.25 -4.96
N ALA A 270 17.53 -11.20 -4.17
CA ALA A 270 16.29 -10.40 -4.14
C ALA A 270 16.26 -9.27 -5.20
N ASN A 271 17.34 -9.06 -5.95
CA ASN A 271 17.34 -8.11 -7.07
C ASN A 271 16.72 -8.77 -8.29
N TYR A 272 15.54 -8.32 -8.69
CA TYR A 272 14.84 -8.74 -9.88
C TYR A 272 14.92 -7.63 -10.92
N ALA A 273 15.52 -7.92 -12.07
CA ALA A 273 15.71 -6.91 -13.12
C ALA A 273 14.35 -6.34 -13.58
N PRO A 274 14.29 -5.03 -13.90
CA PRO A 274 13.11 -4.44 -14.51
C PRO A 274 12.70 -5.23 -15.77
N THR A 275 11.53 -5.82 -15.75
CA THR A 275 11.06 -6.76 -16.76
C THR A 275 9.73 -6.31 -17.32
#